data_12acfafbad4a37061f22bc059b463af4
#
_entry.id   12acfafbad4a37061f22bc059b463af4
#
_cell.length_a   1.000
_cell.length_b   1.000
_cell.length_c   1.000
_cell.angle_alpha   90.00
_cell.angle_beta   90.00
_cell.angle_gamma   90.00
#
_symmetry.space_group_name_H-M   'P 1'
#
loop_
_entity.id
_entity.type
_entity.pdbx_description
1 polymer ?
#
loop_
_entity_poly.entity_id
_entity_poly.type
_entity_poly.pdbx_seq_one_letter_code
_entity_poly.pdbx_strand_id
1 'polypeptide(L)'
;MSDEYIRAEITAADRQLVDAFMRRLRAIRALQEARGASDNEITANLAGDAANIRRFIDASPDDIPPDAIARFCRAFIGECVTYQGVRTVTFAQGDEQRMVNAARGYFGYGVTLEHAVDWRTALEMVIERDGLVACLPWPETPGAGQWWPALIEDRFSDLRILAGWPNLPGDDVELEAALVARRKLEPSGADDTILI
;
A
#
# COMPACT_ATOMS: atom_id res chain seq x y z
N MET A 1 -27.77 24.56 -18.73
CA MET A 1 -27.99 23.29 -18.02
C MET A 1 -28.71 23.60 -16.72
N SER A 2 -29.76 22.84 -16.38
CA SER A 2 -30.44 23.05 -15.08
C SER A 2 -29.63 22.42 -13.94
N ASP A 3 -29.79 22.95 -12.71
CA ASP A 3 -29.16 22.39 -11.49
C ASP A 3 -29.55 20.92 -11.27
N GLU A 4 -30.79 20.57 -11.56
CA GLU A 4 -31.30 19.19 -11.47
C GLU A 4 -30.57 18.25 -12.44
N TYR A 5 -30.31 18.66 -13.66
CA TYR A 5 -29.55 17.88 -14.63
C TYR A 5 -28.12 17.62 -14.12
N ILE A 6 -27.43 18.67 -13.61
CA ILE A 6 -26.06 18.54 -13.10
C ILE A 6 -26.01 17.58 -11.91
N ARG A 7 -26.99 17.63 -10.99
CA ARG A 7 -27.08 16.69 -9.85
C ARG A 7 -27.32 15.25 -10.30
N ALA A 8 -28.14 15.06 -11.35
CA ALA A 8 -28.35 13.74 -11.92
C ALA A 8 -27.07 13.15 -12.52
N GLU A 9 -26.27 13.96 -13.21
CA GLU A 9 -24.97 13.55 -13.75
C GLU A 9 -23.98 13.15 -12.63
N ILE A 10 -23.90 13.93 -11.55
CA ILE A 10 -23.07 13.57 -10.38
C ILE A 10 -23.50 12.22 -9.81
N THR A 11 -24.81 12.03 -9.58
CA THR A 11 -25.34 10.78 -9.06
C THR A 11 -25.07 9.59 -9.99
N ALA A 12 -25.11 9.80 -11.30
CA ALA A 12 -24.77 8.77 -12.28
C ALA A 12 -23.29 8.39 -12.22
N ALA A 13 -22.39 9.38 -12.08
CA ALA A 13 -20.96 9.15 -11.92
C ALA A 13 -20.65 8.38 -10.62
N ASP A 14 -21.29 8.74 -9.49
CA ASP A 14 -21.14 8.03 -8.22
C ASP A 14 -21.52 6.54 -8.33
N ARG A 15 -22.63 6.24 -9.02
CA ARG A 15 -23.05 4.85 -9.27
C ARG A 15 -22.02 4.09 -10.11
N GLN A 16 -21.51 4.71 -11.18
CA GLN A 16 -20.48 4.11 -12.03
C GLN A 16 -19.20 3.81 -11.25
N LEU A 17 -18.80 4.69 -10.33
CA LEU A 17 -17.65 4.49 -9.46
C LEU A 17 -17.83 3.28 -8.56
N VAL A 18 -18.98 3.16 -7.88
CA VAL A 18 -19.30 2.00 -7.03
C VAL A 18 -19.36 0.72 -7.86
N ASP A 19 -19.96 0.74 -9.03
CA ASP A 19 -20.00 -0.42 -9.92
C ASP A 19 -18.60 -0.84 -10.39
N ALA A 20 -17.72 0.12 -10.70
CA ALA A 20 -16.32 -0.14 -11.05
C ALA A 20 -15.55 -0.78 -9.89
N PHE A 21 -15.73 -0.27 -8.66
CA PHE A 21 -15.15 -0.85 -7.45
C PHE A 21 -15.60 -2.30 -7.24
N MET A 22 -16.90 -2.58 -7.31
CA MET A 22 -17.42 -3.92 -7.15
C MET A 22 -16.91 -4.89 -8.25
N ARG A 23 -16.77 -4.42 -9.49
CA ARG A 23 -16.17 -5.22 -10.59
C ARG A 23 -14.72 -5.54 -10.30
N ARG A 24 -13.94 -4.56 -9.82
CA ARG A 24 -12.53 -4.77 -9.44
C ARG A 24 -12.42 -5.82 -8.32
N LEU A 25 -13.24 -5.74 -7.26
CA LEU A 25 -13.22 -6.72 -6.17
C LEU A 25 -13.56 -8.14 -6.64
N ARG A 26 -14.54 -8.30 -7.54
CA ARG A 26 -14.86 -9.61 -8.12
C ARG A 26 -13.70 -10.16 -8.94
N ALA A 27 -13.04 -9.33 -9.73
CA ALA A 27 -11.85 -9.73 -10.51
C ALA A 27 -10.68 -10.13 -9.61
N ILE A 28 -10.45 -9.41 -8.50
CA ILE A 28 -9.44 -9.76 -7.50
C ILE A 28 -9.72 -11.15 -6.92
N ARG A 29 -10.93 -11.42 -6.48
CA ARG A 29 -11.32 -12.73 -5.94
C ARG A 29 -11.13 -13.85 -6.96
N ALA A 30 -11.61 -13.66 -8.18
CA ALA A 30 -11.43 -14.63 -9.26
C ALA A 30 -9.93 -14.90 -9.56
N LEU A 31 -9.08 -13.87 -9.48
CA LEU A 31 -7.63 -14.03 -9.64
C LEU A 31 -7.00 -14.83 -8.49
N GLN A 32 -7.42 -14.60 -7.25
CA GLN A 32 -6.96 -15.37 -6.09
C GLN A 32 -7.36 -16.85 -6.21
N GLU A 33 -8.61 -17.11 -6.53
CA GLU A 33 -9.13 -18.47 -6.78
C GLU A 33 -8.34 -19.18 -7.90
N ALA A 34 -8.10 -18.50 -9.02
CA ALA A 34 -7.33 -19.05 -10.13
C ALA A 34 -5.87 -19.36 -9.79
N ARG A 35 -5.30 -18.64 -8.84
CA ARG A 35 -3.92 -18.87 -8.33
C ARG A 35 -3.86 -19.92 -7.22
N GLY A 36 -5.00 -20.35 -6.67
CA GLY A 36 -5.05 -21.20 -5.49
C GLY A 36 -4.50 -20.53 -4.23
N ALA A 37 -4.52 -19.20 -4.20
CA ALA A 37 -4.00 -18.43 -3.08
C ALA A 37 -4.89 -18.59 -1.84
N SER A 38 -4.27 -18.70 -0.65
CA SER A 38 -5.01 -18.65 0.60
C SER A 38 -5.53 -17.24 0.89
N ASP A 39 -6.57 -17.13 1.73
CA ASP A 39 -7.19 -15.84 2.08
C ASP A 39 -6.22 -14.84 2.73
N ASN A 40 -5.14 -15.33 3.32
CA ASN A 40 -4.12 -14.52 4.00
C ASN A 40 -2.82 -14.40 3.20
N GLU A 41 -2.74 -15.00 2.02
CA GLU A 41 -1.59 -14.82 1.15
C GLU A 41 -1.66 -13.44 0.49
N ILE A 42 -0.59 -12.65 0.66
CA ILE A 42 -0.53 -11.31 0.05
C ILE A 42 -0.33 -11.48 -1.46
N THR A 43 -1.39 -11.26 -2.23
CA THR A 43 -1.40 -11.34 -3.70
C THR A 43 -1.41 -9.95 -4.37
N ALA A 44 -1.43 -8.88 -3.57
CA ALA A 44 -1.45 -7.51 -4.07
C ALA A 44 -0.27 -7.21 -5.00
N ASN A 45 -0.51 -6.73 -6.19
CA ASN A 45 0.54 -6.28 -7.12
C ASN A 45 0.81 -4.79 -6.92
N LEU A 46 1.58 -4.45 -5.90
CA LEU A 46 1.86 -3.06 -5.52
C LEU A 46 2.60 -2.30 -6.62
N ALA A 47 3.50 -2.98 -7.34
CA ALA A 47 4.21 -2.43 -8.50
C ALA A 47 3.24 -2.08 -9.64
N GLY A 48 2.35 -3.01 -10.00
CA GLY A 48 1.31 -2.77 -11.01
C GLY A 48 0.34 -1.68 -10.61
N ASP A 49 -0.02 -1.59 -9.33
CA ASP A 49 -0.89 -0.53 -8.81
C ASP A 49 -0.22 0.86 -8.92
N ALA A 50 1.08 0.98 -8.60
CA ALA A 50 1.84 2.21 -8.79
C ALA A 50 1.91 2.62 -10.27
N ALA A 51 2.16 1.67 -11.17
CA ALA A 51 2.17 1.91 -12.61
C ALA A 51 0.78 2.34 -13.14
N ASN A 52 -0.31 1.80 -12.58
CA ASN A 52 -1.67 2.22 -12.92
C ASN A 52 -1.95 3.66 -12.48
N ILE A 53 -1.53 4.06 -11.27
CA ILE A 53 -1.70 5.44 -10.80
C ILE A 53 -0.99 6.41 -11.75
N ARG A 54 0.27 6.14 -12.13
CA ARG A 54 1.00 6.98 -13.10
C ARG A 54 0.22 7.13 -14.41
N ARG A 55 -0.27 6.02 -14.98
CA ARG A 55 -1.07 6.06 -16.22
C ARG A 55 -2.35 6.86 -16.10
N PHE A 56 -3.02 6.84 -14.94
CA PHE A 56 -4.22 7.64 -14.72
C PHE A 56 -3.90 9.13 -14.60
N ILE A 57 -2.78 9.48 -13.98
CA ILE A 57 -2.29 10.87 -13.94
C ILE A 57 -1.99 11.35 -15.37
N ASP A 58 -1.23 10.58 -16.13
CA ASP A 58 -0.83 10.93 -17.50
C ASP A 58 -2.04 11.08 -18.46
N ALA A 59 -3.13 10.37 -18.18
CA ALA A 59 -4.36 10.42 -18.97
C ALA A 59 -5.39 11.46 -18.47
N SER A 60 -5.10 12.13 -17.37
CA SER A 60 -6.03 13.09 -16.77
C SER A 60 -5.99 14.42 -17.48
N PRO A 61 -7.12 15.17 -17.57
CA PRO A 61 -7.16 16.53 -18.10
C PRO A 61 -6.28 17.48 -17.30
N ASP A 62 -5.71 18.47 -17.96
CA ASP A 62 -4.78 19.46 -17.36
C ASP A 62 -5.41 20.33 -16.26
N ASP A 63 -6.74 20.44 -16.23
CA ASP A 63 -7.49 21.19 -15.23
C ASP A 63 -7.72 20.43 -13.91
N ILE A 64 -7.31 19.14 -13.85
CA ILE A 64 -7.37 18.32 -12.63
C ILE A 64 -5.95 18.15 -12.07
N PRO A 65 -5.69 18.61 -10.83
CA PRO A 65 -4.37 18.45 -10.23
C PRO A 65 -3.92 16.98 -10.18
N PRO A 66 -2.70 16.65 -10.64
CA PRO A 66 -2.18 15.27 -10.64
C PRO A 66 -2.21 14.59 -9.27
N ASP A 67 -1.91 15.34 -8.21
CA ASP A 67 -1.93 14.87 -6.83
C ASP A 67 -3.35 14.51 -6.34
N ALA A 68 -4.39 15.16 -6.85
CA ALA A 68 -5.78 14.79 -6.54
C ALA A 68 -6.12 13.41 -7.12
N ILE A 69 -5.69 13.14 -8.37
CA ILE A 69 -5.86 11.83 -9.01
C ILE A 69 -5.05 10.77 -8.25
N ALA A 70 -3.81 11.08 -7.89
CA ALA A 70 -2.95 10.17 -7.14
C ALA A 70 -3.57 9.78 -5.80
N ARG A 71 -4.04 10.75 -5.00
CA ARG A 71 -4.70 10.50 -3.71
C ARG A 71 -5.98 9.67 -3.87
N PHE A 72 -6.82 10.01 -4.84
CA PHE A 72 -8.04 9.25 -5.12
C PHE A 72 -7.71 7.80 -5.48
N CYS A 73 -6.80 7.58 -6.43
CA CYS A 73 -6.40 6.26 -6.86
C CYS A 73 -5.77 5.46 -5.72
N ARG A 74 -4.94 6.10 -4.89
CA ARG A 74 -4.31 5.45 -3.74
C ARG A 74 -5.35 4.99 -2.72
N ALA A 75 -6.33 5.81 -2.37
CA ALA A 75 -7.41 5.44 -1.46
C ALA A 75 -8.24 4.26 -2.02
N PHE A 76 -8.62 4.34 -3.29
CA PHE A 76 -9.37 3.29 -3.98
C PHE A 76 -8.60 1.95 -4.04
N ILE A 77 -7.31 1.99 -4.38
CA ILE A 77 -6.44 0.82 -4.45
C ILE A 77 -6.16 0.28 -3.05
N GLY A 78 -5.91 1.15 -2.07
CA GLY A 78 -5.66 0.79 -0.69
C GLY A 78 -6.79 -0.06 -0.10
N GLU A 79 -8.04 0.34 -0.30
CA GLU A 79 -9.20 -0.46 0.11
C GLU A 79 -9.25 -1.83 -0.60
N CYS A 80 -8.79 -1.92 -1.85
CA CYS A 80 -8.75 -3.20 -2.56
C CYS A 80 -7.67 -4.15 -2.04
N VAL A 81 -6.57 -3.64 -1.49
CA VAL A 81 -5.43 -4.46 -1.01
C VAL A 81 -5.83 -5.36 0.16
N THR A 82 -6.82 -4.95 0.96
CA THR A 82 -7.38 -5.80 2.03
C THR A 82 -8.01 -7.09 1.50
N TYR A 83 -8.54 -7.05 0.27
CA TYR A 83 -9.07 -8.21 -0.43
C TYR A 83 -8.00 -9.03 -1.16
N GLN A 84 -6.74 -8.59 -1.11
CA GLN A 84 -5.57 -9.23 -1.71
C GLN A 84 -4.62 -9.79 -0.66
N GLY A 85 -5.14 -10.10 0.52
CA GLY A 85 -4.43 -10.81 1.58
C GLY A 85 -3.81 -9.92 2.66
N VAL A 86 -3.72 -8.60 2.52
CA VAL A 86 -3.26 -7.74 3.61
C VAL A 86 -4.38 -7.54 4.62
N ARG A 87 -4.23 -8.10 5.81
CA ARG A 87 -5.24 -8.04 6.88
C ARG A 87 -4.85 -7.12 8.02
N THR A 88 -3.57 -7.13 8.37
CA THR A 88 -3.06 -6.42 9.53
C THR A 88 -1.80 -5.66 9.16
N VAL A 89 -1.66 -4.47 9.69
CA VAL A 89 -0.41 -3.70 9.63
C VAL A 89 0.09 -3.52 11.06
N THR A 90 1.30 -4.01 11.32
CA THR A 90 1.98 -3.80 12.59
C THR A 90 2.97 -2.65 12.50
N PHE A 91 3.19 -1.97 13.60
CA PHE A 91 4.16 -0.87 13.73
C PHE A 91 4.80 -0.87 15.12
N ALA A 92 6.02 -0.37 15.22
CA ALA A 92 6.78 -0.36 16.45
C ALA A 92 6.59 0.93 17.26
N GLN A 93 6.90 0.87 18.56
CA GLN A 93 6.93 2.03 19.46
C GLN A 93 7.88 3.12 18.96
N GLY A 94 7.57 4.37 19.28
CA GLY A 94 8.41 5.55 19.12
C GLY A 94 7.88 6.55 18.09
N ASP A 95 7.18 6.11 17.05
CA ASP A 95 6.69 6.97 15.96
C ASP A 95 5.26 6.59 15.54
N GLU A 96 4.46 6.22 16.52
CA GLU A 96 3.14 5.60 16.32
C GLU A 96 2.25 6.41 15.39
N GLN A 97 2.10 7.71 15.64
CA GLN A 97 1.19 8.54 14.85
C GLN A 97 1.61 8.59 13.37
N ARG A 98 2.92 8.71 13.10
CA ARG A 98 3.47 8.72 11.74
C ARG A 98 3.25 7.39 11.06
N MET A 99 3.51 6.26 11.73
CA MET A 99 3.30 4.92 11.18
C MET A 99 1.81 4.60 10.97
N VAL A 100 0.95 5.02 11.88
CA VAL A 100 -0.51 4.91 11.71
C VAL A 100 -0.99 5.71 10.50
N ASN A 101 -0.51 6.94 10.33
CA ASN A 101 -0.86 7.77 9.18
C ASN A 101 -0.35 7.14 7.86
N ALA A 102 0.87 6.63 7.84
CA ALA A 102 1.44 5.93 6.69
C ALA A 102 0.63 4.67 6.34
N ALA A 103 0.33 3.83 7.32
CA ALA A 103 -0.47 2.63 7.13
C ALA A 103 -1.87 2.96 6.58
N ARG A 104 -2.55 3.96 7.15
CA ARG A 104 -3.87 4.42 6.67
C ARG A 104 -3.80 5.06 5.29
N GLY A 105 -2.78 5.87 5.04
CA GLY A 105 -2.58 6.50 3.74
C GLY A 105 -2.35 5.49 2.63
N TYR A 106 -1.66 4.38 2.93
CA TYR A 106 -1.33 3.35 1.95
C TYR A 106 -2.44 2.30 1.77
N PHE A 107 -2.98 1.75 2.87
CA PHE A 107 -3.92 0.62 2.87
C PHE A 107 -5.38 1.02 3.12
N GLY A 108 -5.66 2.28 3.41
CA GLY A 108 -7.00 2.71 3.79
C GLY A 108 -7.39 2.30 5.22
N TYR A 109 -8.68 2.22 5.46
CA TYR A 109 -9.23 1.92 6.79
C TYR A 109 -9.61 0.45 6.99
N GLY A 110 -9.59 -0.36 5.94
CA GLY A 110 -9.97 -1.77 5.98
C GLY A 110 -8.98 -2.68 6.71
N VAL A 111 -7.72 -2.25 6.93
CA VAL A 111 -6.73 -3.04 7.67
C VAL A 111 -6.84 -2.86 9.17
N THR A 112 -6.58 -3.94 9.92
CA THR A 112 -6.38 -3.87 11.38
C THR A 112 -5.00 -3.29 11.67
N LEU A 113 -4.91 -2.39 12.65
CA LEU A 113 -3.63 -1.87 13.13
C LEU A 113 -3.25 -2.57 14.42
N GLU A 114 -2.01 -3.04 14.52
CA GLU A 114 -1.50 -3.77 15.66
C GLU A 114 -0.15 -3.19 16.10
N HIS A 115 0.02 -3.00 17.39
CA HIS A 115 1.21 -2.41 17.97
C HIS A 115 2.21 -3.48 18.39
N ALA A 116 3.46 -3.37 17.96
CA ALA A 116 4.58 -4.17 18.39
C ALA A 116 5.44 -3.40 19.40
N VAL A 117 6.05 -4.10 20.34
CA VAL A 117 6.92 -3.49 21.38
C VAL A 117 8.12 -2.78 20.74
N ASP A 118 8.68 -3.36 19.70
CA ASP A 118 9.81 -2.83 18.95
C ASP A 118 9.77 -3.32 17.49
N TRP A 119 10.69 -2.80 16.66
CA TRP A 119 10.77 -3.16 15.25
C TRP A 119 11.13 -4.63 15.01
N ARG A 120 11.92 -5.25 15.91
CA ARG A 120 12.30 -6.67 15.78
C ARG A 120 11.07 -7.55 15.98
N THR A 121 10.30 -7.26 17.02
CA THR A 121 9.01 -7.93 17.26
C THR A 121 8.06 -7.74 16.07
N ALA A 122 7.99 -6.54 15.48
CA ALA A 122 7.18 -6.29 14.29
C ALA A 122 7.60 -7.19 13.10
N LEU A 123 8.91 -7.32 12.84
CA LEU A 123 9.43 -8.22 11.79
C LEU A 123 9.16 -9.70 12.10
N GLU A 124 9.30 -10.11 13.36
CA GLU A 124 8.99 -11.48 13.81
C GLU A 124 7.52 -11.82 13.57
N MET A 125 6.62 -10.92 13.91
CA MET A 125 5.19 -11.08 13.64
C MET A 125 4.89 -11.27 12.15
N VAL A 126 5.60 -10.56 11.26
CA VAL A 126 5.44 -10.73 9.79
C VAL A 126 5.89 -12.11 9.31
N ILE A 127 6.93 -12.68 9.93
CA ILE A 127 7.37 -14.06 9.60
C ILE A 127 6.35 -15.09 10.06
N GLU A 128 5.79 -14.90 11.25
CA GLU A 128 4.93 -15.88 11.92
C GLU A 128 3.48 -15.86 11.39
N ARG A 129 3.06 -14.76 10.78
CA ARG A 129 1.65 -14.54 10.41
C ARG A 129 1.51 -14.12 8.96
N ASP A 130 0.75 -14.88 8.18
CA ASP A 130 0.37 -14.51 6.82
C ASP A 130 -0.57 -13.30 6.82
N GLY A 131 -0.50 -12.51 5.76
CA GLY A 131 -1.34 -11.32 5.60
C GLY A 131 -0.96 -10.12 6.47
N LEU A 132 0.19 -10.18 7.14
CA LEU A 132 0.69 -9.11 7.99
C LEU A 132 1.81 -8.34 7.28
N VAL A 133 1.77 -7.03 7.41
CA VAL A 133 2.77 -6.08 6.90
C VAL A 133 3.32 -5.29 8.08
N ALA A 134 4.63 -5.11 8.17
CA ALA A 134 5.22 -4.16 9.10
C ALA A 134 5.35 -2.79 8.42
N CYS A 135 4.89 -1.74 9.10
CA CYS A 135 5.09 -0.35 8.74
C CYS A 135 6.14 0.23 9.70
N LEU A 136 7.35 0.47 9.19
CA LEU A 136 8.50 0.89 9.96
C LEU A 136 9.03 2.21 9.43
N PRO A 137 9.76 3.02 10.26
CA PRO A 137 10.36 4.26 9.78
C PRO A 137 11.23 4.00 8.55
N TRP A 138 11.24 4.94 7.60
CA TRP A 138 12.08 4.82 6.40
C TRP A 138 13.57 4.72 6.81
N PRO A 139 14.36 3.85 6.15
CA PRO A 139 15.78 3.74 6.40
C PRO A 139 16.50 5.07 6.16
N GLU A 140 17.05 5.64 7.22
CA GLU A 140 17.84 6.87 7.17
C GLU A 140 19.31 6.58 7.54
N THR A 141 20.02 7.60 8.02
CA THR A 141 21.42 7.49 8.42
C THR A 141 21.64 6.36 9.43
N PRO A 142 22.65 5.52 9.24
CA PRO A 142 23.01 4.43 10.14
C PRO A 142 23.19 4.86 11.60
N GLY A 143 22.60 4.11 12.54
CA GLY A 143 22.68 4.37 13.98
C GLY A 143 21.99 3.31 14.85
N ALA A 144 21.99 3.54 16.15
CA ALA A 144 21.31 2.65 17.09
C ALA A 144 19.79 2.64 16.84
N GLY A 145 19.19 1.45 16.78
CA GLY A 145 17.75 1.28 16.54
C GLY A 145 17.36 1.10 15.07
N GLN A 146 18.31 1.01 14.15
CA GLN A 146 18.05 0.70 12.76
C GLN A 146 17.53 -0.72 12.61
N TRP A 147 16.48 -0.88 11.83
CA TRP A 147 15.81 -2.18 11.62
C TRP A 147 16.23 -2.86 10.31
N TRP A 148 16.56 -2.10 9.25
CA TRP A 148 16.81 -2.63 7.91
C TRP A 148 18.07 -3.53 7.81
N PRO A 149 19.14 -3.36 8.61
CA PRO A 149 20.25 -4.32 8.59
C PRO A 149 19.83 -5.73 9.01
N ALA A 150 18.74 -5.87 9.78
CA ALA A 150 18.22 -7.19 10.13
C ALA A 150 17.71 -7.99 8.92
N LEU A 151 17.37 -7.34 7.81
CA LEU A 151 16.89 -8.03 6.61
C LEU A 151 17.93 -8.95 5.96
N ILE A 152 19.23 -8.80 6.32
CA ILE A 152 20.30 -9.72 5.89
C ILE A 152 20.48 -10.91 6.83
N GLU A 153 19.85 -10.90 8.01
CA GLU A 153 19.86 -12.06 8.91
C GLU A 153 19.07 -13.21 8.28
N ASP A 154 19.57 -14.44 8.39
CA ASP A 154 18.91 -15.65 7.83
C ASP A 154 17.45 -15.73 8.21
N ARG A 155 17.11 -15.37 9.45
CA ARG A 155 15.75 -15.37 9.99
C ARG A 155 14.79 -14.45 9.23
N PHE A 156 15.28 -13.32 8.71
CA PHE A 156 14.48 -12.30 8.04
C PHE A 156 14.70 -12.28 6.52
N SER A 157 15.48 -13.23 6.00
CA SER A 157 15.90 -13.27 4.59
C SER A 157 14.75 -13.33 3.57
N ASP A 158 13.55 -13.73 3.98
CA ASP A 158 12.34 -13.75 3.15
C ASP A 158 11.56 -12.44 3.15
N LEU A 159 11.91 -11.50 4.05
CA LEU A 159 11.26 -10.21 4.12
C LEU A 159 11.80 -9.25 3.06
N ARG A 160 10.91 -8.41 2.54
CA ARG A 160 11.24 -7.39 1.55
C ARG A 160 10.53 -6.08 1.88
N ILE A 161 11.19 -4.97 1.57
CA ILE A 161 10.54 -3.66 1.53
C ILE A 161 9.71 -3.64 0.25
N LEU A 162 8.40 -3.57 0.41
CA LEU A 162 7.44 -3.59 -0.69
C LEU A 162 7.22 -2.20 -1.30
N ALA A 163 7.26 -1.17 -0.47
CA ALA A 163 7.07 0.21 -0.87
C ALA A 163 7.55 1.16 0.22
N GLY A 164 7.89 2.39 -0.17
CA GLY A 164 8.01 3.55 0.71
C GLY A 164 6.71 4.32 0.82
N TRP A 165 6.57 5.15 1.84
CA TRP A 165 5.45 6.09 2.01
C TRP A 165 5.97 7.47 2.45
N PRO A 166 5.43 8.58 1.93
CA PRO A 166 4.48 8.66 0.82
C PRO A 166 5.11 8.25 -0.51
N ASN A 167 4.33 7.67 -1.42
CA ASN A 167 4.80 7.22 -2.73
C ASN A 167 3.91 7.74 -3.87
N LEU A 168 3.45 8.98 -3.75
CA LEU A 168 2.66 9.63 -4.78
C LEU A 168 3.58 10.13 -5.88
N PRO A 169 3.25 9.92 -7.17
CA PRO A 169 4.03 10.45 -8.29
C PRO A 169 4.08 11.98 -8.27
N GLY A 170 5.26 12.55 -8.52
CA GLY A 170 5.45 14.00 -8.66
C GLY A 170 5.86 14.74 -7.40
N ASP A 171 5.93 14.07 -6.26
CA ASP A 171 6.39 14.69 -5.02
C ASP A 171 7.87 14.38 -4.77
N ASP A 172 8.71 15.41 -4.66
CA ASP A 172 10.03 15.35 -3.99
C ASP A 172 9.83 15.24 -2.46
N VAL A 173 8.91 14.38 -2.04
CA VAL A 173 8.57 14.21 -0.62
C VAL A 173 9.48 13.15 -0.03
N GLU A 174 10.13 13.49 1.09
CA GLU A 174 10.91 12.53 1.85
C GLU A 174 10.05 11.35 2.28
N LEU A 175 10.56 10.14 2.06
CA LEU A 175 9.91 8.94 2.52
C LEU A 175 9.92 8.86 4.05
N GLU A 176 8.79 8.59 4.64
CA GLU A 176 8.60 8.55 6.08
C GLU A 176 8.55 7.13 6.63
N ALA A 177 8.02 6.20 5.84
CA ALA A 177 7.82 4.82 6.26
C ALA A 177 8.14 3.82 5.17
N ALA A 178 8.60 2.63 5.57
CA ALA A 178 8.78 1.46 4.75
C ALA A 178 7.72 0.40 5.10
N LEU A 179 7.15 -0.22 4.08
CA LEU A 179 6.22 -1.33 4.21
C LEU A 179 6.97 -2.62 3.95
N VAL A 180 7.04 -3.50 4.95
CA VAL A 180 7.83 -4.73 4.92
C VAL A 180 6.91 -5.94 5.06
N ALA A 181 7.06 -6.91 4.16
CA ALA A 181 6.32 -8.17 4.23
C ALA A 181 7.11 -9.34 3.65
N ARG A 182 6.62 -10.54 3.88
CA ARG A 182 7.13 -11.78 3.31
C ARG A 182 6.57 -11.96 1.90
N ARG A 183 7.31 -11.49 0.89
CA ARG A 183 6.89 -11.59 -0.51
C ARG A 183 8.06 -11.44 -1.49
N LYS A 184 7.93 -12.07 -2.66
CA LYS A 184 8.80 -11.77 -3.80
C LYS A 184 8.39 -10.44 -4.41
N LEU A 185 9.38 -9.60 -4.70
CA LEU A 185 9.17 -8.33 -5.39
C LEU A 185 8.96 -8.56 -6.89
N GLU A 186 8.07 -7.77 -7.47
CA GLU A 186 7.88 -7.66 -8.92
C GLU A 186 8.34 -6.26 -9.35
N PRO A 187 9.10 -6.13 -10.46
CA PRO A 187 9.55 -4.82 -10.92
C PRO A 187 8.39 -3.87 -11.24
N SER A 188 8.47 -2.63 -10.76
CA SER A 188 7.48 -1.58 -11.04
C SER A 188 7.84 -0.69 -12.22
N GLY A 189 9.10 -0.76 -12.68
CA GLY A 189 9.68 0.14 -13.67
C GLY A 189 10.12 1.50 -13.10
N ALA A 190 9.98 1.70 -11.79
CA ALA A 190 10.48 2.86 -11.05
C ALA A 190 10.85 2.38 -9.63
N ASP A 191 11.78 1.42 -9.59
CA ASP A 191 12.20 0.76 -8.36
C ASP A 191 13.47 1.41 -7.83
N ASP A 192 13.51 1.65 -6.52
CA ASP A 192 14.70 2.06 -5.79
C ASP A 192 15.36 0.85 -5.14
N THR A 193 16.69 0.89 -5.05
CA THR A 193 17.48 -0.13 -4.37
C THR A 193 18.12 0.44 -3.13
N ILE A 194 17.83 -0.16 -1.99
CA ILE A 194 18.50 0.17 -0.72
C ILE A 194 19.70 -0.77 -0.59
N LEU A 195 20.90 -0.18 -0.48
CA LEU A 195 22.12 -0.92 -0.15
C LEU A 195 22.30 -0.95 1.36
N ILE A 196 22.45 -2.15 1.90
CA ILE A 196 22.62 -2.41 3.34
C ILE A 196 24.08 -2.80 3.61
#